data_50b0331527e5a797571dce8dc3d07e45
#
_entry.id   50b0331527e5a797571dce8dc3d07e45
#
_cell.length_a   1.000
_cell.length_b   1.000
_cell.length_c   1.000
_cell.angle_alpha   90.00
_cell.angle_beta   90.00
_cell.angle_gamma   90.00
#
_symmetry.space_group_name_H-M   'P 1'
#
loop_
_entity.id
_entity.type
_entity.pdbx_description
1 polymer ?
#
loop_
_entity_poly.entity_id
_entity_poly.type
_entity_poly.pdbx_seq_one_letter_code
_entity_poly.pdbx_strand_id
1 'polypeptide(L)'
;MDGKELLSRIYERDREALFGNMHAEFICHTPGNSQIAGRFRGREGMLAHVQQMQALTSQTFRPRHQGVFVVEGDWGMVPVQLAGERGGRTLDQRAFGIWRFQDGLLIEHWESPTDMAAFDLFWGPAA
;
A
#
# COMPACT_ATOMS: atom_id res chain seq x y z
N MET A 1 -4.66 15.81 13.28
CA MET A 1 -4.42 15.65 11.83
C MET A 1 -5.65 14.98 11.23
N ASP A 2 -6.24 15.56 10.21
CA ASP A 2 -7.39 14.92 9.55
C ASP A 2 -6.94 13.79 8.63
N GLY A 3 -7.90 12.98 8.17
CA GLY A 3 -7.60 11.82 7.35
C GLY A 3 -6.93 12.17 6.02
N LYS A 4 -7.32 13.28 5.41
CA LYS A 4 -6.74 13.71 4.14
C LYS A 4 -5.26 14.09 4.30
N GLU A 5 -4.94 14.84 5.35
CA GLU A 5 -3.56 15.20 5.65
C GLU A 5 -2.73 13.95 6.00
N LEU A 6 -3.31 13.02 6.77
CA LEU A 6 -2.63 11.79 7.12
C LEU A 6 -2.28 10.97 5.88
N LEU A 7 -3.24 10.76 4.96
CA LEU A 7 -2.99 10.04 3.72
C LEU A 7 -1.94 10.75 2.85
N SER A 8 -2.00 12.06 2.77
CA SER A 8 -1.00 12.84 2.02
C SER A 8 0.41 12.56 2.54
N ARG A 9 0.60 12.58 3.85
CA ARG A 9 1.90 12.31 4.45
C ARG A 9 2.38 10.88 4.20
N ILE A 10 1.47 9.90 4.28
CA ILE A 10 1.81 8.49 4.01
C ILE A 10 2.37 8.34 2.60
N TYR A 11 1.72 8.94 1.60
CA TYR A 11 2.17 8.84 0.21
C TYR A 11 3.34 9.75 -0.13
N GLU A 12 3.72 10.65 0.77
CA GLU A 12 4.99 11.39 0.70
C GLU A 12 6.12 10.65 1.46
N ARG A 13 5.89 9.37 1.79
CA ARG A 13 6.86 8.48 2.42
C ARG A 13 7.23 8.86 3.86
N ASP A 14 6.31 9.47 4.56
CA ASP A 14 6.44 9.73 5.99
C ASP A 14 6.04 8.45 6.75
N ARG A 15 7.02 7.62 7.09
CA ARG A 15 6.77 6.35 7.78
C ARG A 15 6.13 6.54 9.15
N GLU A 16 6.47 7.61 9.84
CA GLU A 16 5.87 7.90 11.13
C GLU A 16 4.38 8.19 11.00
N ALA A 17 3.96 8.82 9.90
CA ALA A 17 2.55 9.04 9.64
C ALA A 17 1.80 7.71 9.51
N LEU A 18 2.38 6.72 8.85
CA LEU A 18 1.77 5.40 8.71
C LEU A 18 1.79 4.63 10.04
N PHE A 19 2.98 4.37 10.56
CA PHE A 19 3.12 3.48 11.72
C PHE A 19 2.69 4.14 13.04
N GLY A 20 2.83 5.45 13.15
CA GLY A 20 2.43 6.20 14.35
C GLY A 20 0.93 6.41 14.48
N ASN A 21 0.16 6.20 13.41
CA ASN A 21 -1.30 6.38 13.40
C ASN A 21 -2.04 5.08 13.08
N MET A 22 -1.40 3.94 13.31
CA MET A 22 -1.96 2.63 13.01
C MET A 22 -2.71 2.08 14.23
N HIS A 23 -3.95 1.66 14.01
CA HIS A 23 -4.74 0.97 15.02
C HIS A 23 -4.07 -0.36 15.38
N ALA A 24 -4.20 -0.80 16.64
CA ALA A 24 -3.61 -2.07 17.08
C ALA A 24 -4.12 -3.27 16.26
N GLU A 25 -5.33 -3.18 15.72
CA GLU A 25 -5.98 -4.24 14.94
C GLU A 25 -5.85 -4.01 13.43
N PHE A 26 -4.92 -3.17 12.99
CA PHE A 26 -4.74 -2.85 11.58
C PHE A 26 -4.50 -4.09 10.72
N ILE A 27 -5.10 -4.12 9.53
CA ILE A 27 -4.88 -5.16 8.53
C ILE A 27 -4.64 -4.51 7.17
N CYS A 28 -3.56 -4.93 6.51
CA CYS A 28 -3.30 -4.61 5.11
C CYS A 28 -3.66 -5.82 4.25
N HIS A 29 -4.46 -5.59 3.21
CA HIS A 29 -4.87 -6.62 2.26
C HIS A 29 -4.17 -6.40 0.93
N THR A 30 -3.31 -7.32 0.53
CA THR A 30 -2.67 -7.28 -0.78
C THR A 30 -3.26 -8.38 -1.65
N PRO A 31 -3.91 -8.02 -2.78
CA PRO A 31 -4.65 -8.99 -3.59
C PRO A 31 -3.74 -9.83 -4.49
N GLY A 32 -4.34 -10.79 -5.16
CA GLY A 32 -3.68 -11.61 -6.16
C GLY A 32 -3.14 -12.91 -5.62
N ASN A 33 -2.26 -13.52 -6.42
CA ASN A 33 -1.69 -14.83 -6.13
C ASN A 33 -0.16 -14.81 -6.10
N SER A 34 0.44 -13.62 -6.00
CA SER A 34 1.90 -13.49 -5.98
C SER A 34 2.48 -13.79 -4.60
N GLN A 35 3.81 -13.78 -4.54
CA GLN A 35 4.50 -14.01 -3.27
C GLN A 35 4.27 -12.90 -2.24
N ILE A 36 3.77 -11.73 -2.65
CA ILE A 36 3.44 -10.65 -1.71
C ILE A 36 1.96 -10.61 -1.34
N ALA A 37 1.12 -11.49 -1.90
CA ALA A 37 -0.31 -11.50 -1.62
C ALA A 37 -0.61 -11.99 -0.21
N GLY A 38 -1.69 -11.46 0.38
CA GLY A 38 -2.14 -11.91 1.69
C GLY A 38 -2.65 -10.80 2.58
N ARG A 39 -2.75 -11.12 3.87
CA ARG A 39 -3.17 -10.20 4.91
C ARG A 39 -2.02 -10.00 5.89
N PHE A 40 -1.73 -8.74 6.19
CA PHE A 40 -0.61 -8.38 7.04
C PHE A 40 -1.15 -7.59 8.24
N ARG A 41 -0.95 -8.13 9.45
CA ARG A 41 -1.61 -7.63 10.65
C ARG A 41 -0.68 -6.78 11.50
N GLY A 42 -1.18 -5.62 11.93
CA GLY A 42 -0.51 -4.74 12.85
C GLY A 42 0.76 -4.12 12.28
N ARG A 43 1.51 -3.46 13.14
CA ARG A 43 2.76 -2.79 12.75
C ARG A 43 3.81 -3.78 12.25
N GLU A 44 3.96 -4.91 12.94
CA GLU A 44 4.95 -5.92 12.58
C GLU A 44 4.65 -6.53 11.21
N GLY A 45 3.37 -6.89 10.98
CA GLY A 45 2.96 -7.46 9.69
C GLY A 45 3.15 -6.47 8.54
N MET A 46 2.75 -5.22 8.75
CA MET A 46 2.91 -4.19 7.73
C MET A 46 4.38 -3.88 7.45
N LEU A 47 5.20 -3.80 8.50
CA LEU A 47 6.64 -3.56 8.33
C LEU A 47 7.29 -4.69 7.54
N ALA A 48 6.99 -5.95 7.86
CA ALA A 48 7.52 -7.10 7.13
C ALA A 48 7.10 -7.06 5.66
N HIS A 49 5.84 -6.70 5.39
CA HIS A 49 5.31 -6.58 4.03
C HIS A 49 6.05 -5.50 3.23
N VAL A 50 6.22 -4.32 3.82
CA VAL A 50 6.97 -3.23 3.18
C VAL A 50 8.42 -3.65 2.91
N GLN A 51 9.06 -4.28 3.88
CA GLN A 51 10.44 -4.74 3.74
C GLN A 51 10.59 -5.78 2.62
N GLN A 52 9.64 -6.71 2.51
CA GLN A 52 9.64 -7.70 1.43
C GLN A 52 9.52 -7.04 0.06
N MET A 53 8.56 -6.13 -0.10
CA MET A 53 8.37 -5.42 -1.37
C MET A 53 9.61 -4.63 -1.77
N GLN A 54 10.24 -3.95 -0.82
CA GLN A 54 11.45 -3.17 -1.10
C GLN A 54 12.66 -4.06 -1.39
N ALA A 55 12.80 -5.18 -0.69
CA ALA A 55 13.88 -6.13 -0.96
C ALA A 55 13.76 -6.75 -2.36
N LEU A 56 12.55 -7.14 -2.76
CA LEU A 56 12.31 -7.75 -4.08
C LEU A 56 12.58 -6.78 -5.24
N THR A 57 12.45 -5.48 -5.01
CA THR A 57 12.58 -4.45 -6.05
C THR A 57 13.84 -3.61 -5.92
N SER A 58 14.78 -3.99 -5.06
CA SER A 58 16.00 -3.21 -4.78
C SER A 58 15.67 -1.77 -4.43
N GLN A 59 14.65 -1.55 -3.60
CA GLN A 59 14.20 -0.25 -3.11
C GLN A 59 13.56 0.64 -4.18
N THR A 60 13.12 0.08 -5.30
CA THR A 60 12.51 0.87 -6.39
C THR A 60 10.99 0.96 -6.32
N PHE A 61 10.33 0.10 -5.54
CA PHE A 61 8.87 0.10 -5.47
C PHE A 61 8.35 1.40 -4.87
N ARG A 62 7.44 2.06 -5.59
CA ARG A 62 6.79 3.29 -5.14
C ARG A 62 5.35 3.38 -5.64
N PRO A 63 4.37 3.55 -4.75
CA PRO A 63 3.06 4.04 -5.13
C PRO A 63 3.12 5.57 -5.21
N ARG A 64 3.07 6.11 -6.41
CA ARG A 64 3.17 7.56 -6.64
C ARG A 64 1.79 8.16 -6.71
N HIS A 65 1.47 9.06 -5.77
CA HIS A 65 0.19 9.76 -5.78
C HIS A 65 0.17 10.87 -6.82
N GLN A 66 -1.03 11.36 -7.14
CA GLN A 66 -1.25 12.40 -8.13
C GLN A 66 -1.82 13.68 -7.52
N GLY A 67 -1.65 13.85 -6.23
CA GLY A 67 -2.18 15.00 -5.50
C GLY A 67 -3.66 14.90 -5.17
N VAL A 68 -4.27 13.73 -5.37
CA VAL A 68 -5.69 13.50 -5.10
C VAL A 68 -5.84 12.59 -3.87
N PHE A 69 -6.52 13.10 -2.85
CA PHE A 69 -6.79 12.38 -1.61
C PHE A 69 -8.26 12.58 -1.29
N VAL A 70 -9.04 11.51 -1.43
CA VAL A 70 -10.48 11.55 -1.19
C VAL A 70 -10.79 10.92 0.15
N VAL A 71 -11.40 11.67 1.05
CA VAL A 71 -11.80 11.16 2.36
C VAL A 71 -13.26 11.55 2.61
N GLU A 72 -14.06 10.55 2.90
CA GLU A 72 -15.46 10.74 3.27
C GLU A 72 -15.79 9.81 4.43
N GLY A 73 -16.20 10.37 5.56
CA GLY A 73 -16.44 9.59 6.76
C GLY A 73 -15.20 8.81 7.19
N ASP A 74 -15.35 7.52 7.37
CA ASP A 74 -14.25 6.63 7.80
C ASP A 74 -13.47 6.02 6.62
N TRP A 75 -13.69 6.49 5.41
CA TRP A 75 -13.07 5.93 4.21
C TRP A 75 -12.18 6.94 3.50
N GLY A 76 -11.07 6.44 2.97
CA GLY A 76 -10.18 7.21 2.12
C GLY A 76 -9.81 6.45 0.85
N MET A 77 -9.55 7.20 -0.22
CA MET A 77 -9.12 6.62 -1.49
C MET A 77 -8.07 7.52 -2.12
N VAL A 78 -6.98 6.92 -2.58
CA VAL A 78 -5.87 7.63 -3.21
C VAL A 78 -5.51 6.95 -4.52
N PRO A 79 -5.73 7.62 -5.67
CA PRO A 79 -5.24 7.10 -6.94
C PRO A 79 -3.72 7.22 -6.98
N VAL A 80 -3.07 6.14 -7.40
CA VAL A 80 -1.61 6.09 -7.48
C VAL A 80 -1.16 5.46 -8.79
N GLN A 81 0.09 5.73 -9.17
CA GLN A 81 0.79 4.98 -10.19
C GLN A 81 1.80 4.09 -9.48
N LEU A 82 1.61 2.79 -9.56
CA LEU A 82 2.58 1.84 -9.01
C LEU A 82 3.77 1.75 -9.93
N ALA A 83 4.95 1.92 -9.37
CA ALA A 83 6.20 1.86 -10.12
C ALA A 83 7.22 1.01 -9.39
N GLY A 84 8.06 0.31 -10.14
CA GLY A 84 9.14 -0.49 -9.58
C GLY A 84 9.80 -1.34 -10.63
N GLU A 85 10.93 -1.93 -10.25
CA GLU A 85 11.67 -2.82 -11.13
C GLU A 85 12.13 -4.05 -10.38
N ARG A 86 12.09 -5.20 -11.05
CA ARG A 86 12.48 -6.46 -10.48
C ARG A 86 12.93 -7.44 -11.55
N GLY A 87 14.21 -7.80 -11.54
CA GLY A 87 14.72 -8.83 -12.43
C GLY A 87 14.43 -8.58 -13.92
N GLY A 88 14.62 -7.35 -14.41
CA GLY A 88 14.32 -6.98 -15.79
C GLY A 88 12.84 -6.73 -16.08
N ARG A 89 11.96 -6.86 -15.08
CA ARG A 89 10.54 -6.54 -15.19
C ARG A 89 10.28 -5.16 -14.64
N THR A 90 9.31 -4.46 -15.24
CA THR A 90 8.89 -3.13 -14.79
C THR A 90 7.44 -3.18 -14.34
N LEU A 91 7.18 -2.62 -13.15
CA LEU A 91 5.83 -2.35 -12.70
C LEU A 91 5.51 -0.91 -13.04
N ASP A 92 4.41 -0.70 -13.77
CA ASP A 92 3.97 0.63 -14.16
C ASP A 92 2.48 0.56 -14.48
N GLN A 93 1.65 0.74 -13.45
CA GLN A 93 0.20 0.68 -13.64
C GLN A 93 -0.54 1.52 -12.62
N ARG A 94 -1.75 1.93 -12.97
CA ARG A 94 -2.67 2.60 -12.06
C ARG A 94 -3.16 1.64 -10.98
N ALA A 95 -3.28 2.16 -9.78
CA ALA A 95 -3.93 1.46 -8.68
C ALA A 95 -4.65 2.46 -7.78
N PHE A 96 -5.47 1.92 -6.87
CA PHE A 96 -6.18 2.75 -5.91
C PHE A 96 -5.88 2.22 -4.52
N GLY A 97 -5.29 3.06 -3.68
CA GLY A 97 -5.14 2.75 -2.25
C GLY A 97 -6.44 3.07 -1.54
N ILE A 98 -7.05 2.07 -0.92
CA ILE A 98 -8.27 2.24 -0.14
C ILE A 98 -7.90 2.11 1.33
N TRP A 99 -8.42 3.02 2.14
CA TRP A 99 -8.13 3.07 3.56
C TRP A 99 -9.41 3.18 4.36
N ARG A 100 -9.46 2.52 5.50
CA ARG A 100 -10.55 2.69 6.45
C ARG A 100 -9.97 3.16 7.78
N PHE A 101 -10.65 4.11 8.41
CA PHE A 101 -10.27 4.67 9.70
C PHE A 101 -11.22 4.19 10.79
N GLN A 102 -10.72 4.05 12.00
CA GLN A 102 -11.52 3.79 13.18
C GLN A 102 -10.88 4.53 14.36
N ASP A 103 -11.68 5.31 15.08
CA ASP A 103 -11.22 6.12 16.20
C ASP A 103 -10.06 7.06 15.80
N GLY A 104 -10.10 7.57 14.58
CA GLY A 104 -9.07 8.45 14.05
C GLY A 104 -7.78 7.75 13.63
N LEU A 105 -7.73 6.42 13.69
CA LEU A 105 -6.55 5.63 13.36
C LEU A 105 -6.79 4.79 12.10
N LEU A 106 -5.71 4.40 11.44
CA LEU A 106 -5.77 3.50 10.28
C LEU A 106 -6.09 2.09 10.76
N ILE A 107 -7.19 1.51 10.29
CA ILE A 107 -7.61 0.15 10.68
C ILE A 107 -7.52 -0.85 9.54
N GLU A 108 -7.68 -0.41 8.28
CA GLU A 108 -7.55 -1.30 7.12
C GLU A 108 -7.00 -0.56 5.91
N HIS A 109 -6.29 -1.30 5.09
CA HIS A 109 -5.78 -0.82 3.81
C HIS A 109 -5.91 -1.92 2.75
N TRP A 110 -6.35 -1.54 1.56
CA TRP A 110 -6.39 -2.39 0.36
C TRP A 110 -5.62 -1.72 -0.75
N GLU A 111 -4.79 -2.49 -1.44
CA GLU A 111 -4.20 -2.08 -2.71
C GLU A 111 -5.06 -2.64 -3.82
N SER A 112 -5.50 -1.80 -4.76
CA SER A 112 -6.37 -2.20 -5.86
C SER A 112 -5.71 -1.91 -7.20
N PRO A 113 -4.86 -2.81 -7.71
CA PRO A 113 -4.26 -2.64 -9.03
C PRO A 113 -5.32 -2.77 -10.13
N THR A 114 -5.14 -2.04 -11.23
CA THR A 114 -6.09 -2.11 -12.35
C THR A 114 -5.80 -3.28 -13.29
N ASP A 115 -4.59 -3.80 -13.28
CA ASP A 115 -4.19 -4.98 -14.06
C ASP A 115 -3.61 -6.03 -13.12
N MET A 116 -4.47 -6.90 -12.60
CA MET A 116 -4.09 -7.91 -11.61
C MET A 116 -3.12 -8.93 -12.21
N ALA A 117 -3.31 -9.33 -13.45
CA ALA A 117 -2.43 -10.31 -14.09
C ALA A 117 -1.00 -9.77 -14.22
N ALA A 118 -0.86 -8.52 -14.64
CA ALA A 118 0.46 -7.87 -14.73
C ALA A 118 1.07 -7.67 -13.34
N PHE A 119 0.25 -7.32 -12.36
CA PHE A 119 0.69 -7.14 -10.97
C PHE A 119 1.26 -8.46 -10.41
N ASP A 120 0.54 -9.57 -10.57
CA ASP A 120 1.00 -10.87 -10.10
C ASP A 120 2.26 -11.33 -10.84
N LEU A 121 2.33 -11.09 -12.13
CA LEU A 121 3.50 -11.44 -12.93
C LEU A 121 4.76 -10.69 -12.47
N PHE A 122 4.60 -9.41 -12.17
CA PHE A 122 5.72 -8.60 -11.69
C PHE A 122 6.29 -9.14 -10.38
N TRP A 123 5.44 -9.40 -9.40
CA TRP A 123 5.89 -9.84 -8.08
C TRP A 123 6.35 -11.31 -8.05
N GLY A 124 5.87 -12.12 -8.98
CA GLY A 124 6.24 -13.52 -9.08
C GLY A 124 5.41 -14.44 -8.19
N PRO A 125 5.48 -15.74 -8.45
CA PRO A 125 4.60 -16.72 -7.79
C PRO A 125 4.91 -16.88 -6.30
N ALA A 126 3.91 -17.32 -5.56
CA ALA A 126 4.09 -17.75 -4.19
C ALA A 126 5.05 -18.95 -4.16
N ALA A 127 5.90 -18.99 -3.15
CA ALA A 127 6.90 -20.04 -3.01
C ALA A 127 6.23 -21.38 -2.63
#